data_ecb4b7b98a13effd75af78bbdcf5d538
#
_entry.id   ecb4b7b98a13effd75af78bbdcf5d538
#
_cell.length_a   1.000
_cell.length_b   1.000
_cell.length_c   1.000
_cell.angle_alpha   90.00
_cell.angle_beta   90.00
_cell.angle_gamma   90.00
#
_symmetry.space_group_name_H-M   'P 1'
#
loop_
_entity.id
_entity.type
_entity.pdbx_description
1 polymer ?
#
loop_
_entity_poly.entity_id
_entity_poly.type
_entity_poly.pdbx_seq_one_letter_code
_entity_poly.pdbx_strand_id
1 'polypeptide(L)'
;MSTQTSPPPVLNDLEEKQSMFVVDGKNVLLTFCLVSSLFLIWGLLNGMIDVMDKHFQNELNLTLGQSAWVQFAHWIGYFLMSLPAGWLATRLGYRGGILVGLLMVAAGGFWFIPATRIVEFWAFLLGVCVVAAGLAFLETVANPYTT
;
A
#
# COMPACT_ATOMS: atom_id res chain seq x y z
N MET A 1 2.39 60.75 -5.24
CA MET A 1 1.08 60.07 -5.01
C MET A 1 1.06 58.87 -5.94
N SER A 2 1.60 57.75 -5.48
CA SER A 2 1.71 56.50 -6.24
C SER A 2 0.45 55.67 -6.02
N THR A 3 -0.42 55.60 -7.03
CA THR A 3 -1.57 54.74 -7.07
C THR A 3 -1.10 53.28 -7.16
N GLN A 4 -1.11 52.55 -6.06
CA GLN A 4 -1.02 51.08 -6.09
C GLN A 4 -2.33 50.56 -6.70
N THR A 5 -2.27 50.17 -7.97
CA THR A 5 -3.35 49.41 -8.60
C THR A 5 -3.28 47.98 -8.07
N SER A 6 -4.26 47.62 -7.26
CA SER A 6 -4.47 46.21 -6.85
C SER A 6 -4.64 45.34 -8.12
N PRO A 7 -3.99 44.17 -8.20
CA PRO A 7 -4.17 43.26 -9.32
C PRO A 7 -5.64 42.81 -9.43
N PRO A 8 -6.11 42.52 -10.67
CA PRO A 8 -7.51 42.09 -10.86
C PRO A 8 -7.80 40.78 -10.13
N PRO A 9 -9.03 40.59 -9.60
CA PRO A 9 -9.39 39.44 -8.74
C PRO A 9 -9.13 38.07 -9.40
N VAL A 10 -9.16 38.02 -10.71
CA VAL A 10 -8.88 36.77 -11.47
C VAL A 10 -7.42 36.30 -11.33
N LEU A 11 -6.46 37.24 -11.22
CA LEU A 11 -5.06 36.90 -10.98
C LEU A 11 -4.81 36.40 -9.57
N ASN A 12 -5.49 36.94 -8.57
CA ASN A 12 -5.41 36.47 -7.19
C ASN A 12 -5.93 35.03 -7.07
N ASP A 13 -7.05 34.70 -7.74
CA ASP A 13 -7.61 33.34 -7.75
C ASP A 13 -6.67 32.32 -8.44
N LEU A 14 -5.92 32.74 -9.43
CA LEU A 14 -4.94 31.88 -10.12
C LEU A 14 -3.68 31.69 -9.30
N GLU A 15 -3.21 32.73 -8.63
CA GLU A 15 -2.06 32.66 -7.71
C GLU A 15 -2.39 31.85 -6.45
N GLU A 16 -3.61 31.98 -5.92
CA GLU A 16 -4.09 31.18 -4.78
C GLU A 16 -4.21 29.70 -5.15
N LYS A 17 -4.72 29.37 -6.34
CA LYS A 17 -4.73 27.99 -6.88
C LYS A 17 -3.34 27.44 -7.12
N GLN A 18 -2.41 28.22 -7.64
CA GLN A 18 -1.00 27.80 -7.78
C GLN A 18 -0.32 27.61 -6.42
N SER A 19 -0.64 28.46 -5.43
CA SER A 19 -0.11 28.35 -4.07
C SER A 19 -0.60 27.09 -3.35
N MET A 20 -1.83 26.61 -3.62
CA MET A 20 -2.34 25.35 -3.05
C MET A 20 -1.60 24.12 -3.53
N PHE A 21 -0.98 24.15 -4.71
CA PHE A 21 -0.26 23.02 -5.31
C PHE A 21 1.25 23.08 -5.14
N VAL A 22 1.78 24.20 -4.65
CA VAL A 22 3.23 24.40 -4.45
C VAL A 22 3.46 24.94 -3.04
N VAL A 23 3.91 24.08 -2.14
CA VAL A 23 4.35 24.47 -0.79
C VAL A 23 5.88 24.34 -0.76
N ASP A 24 6.57 25.40 -0.32
CA ASP A 24 8.05 25.49 -0.26
C ASP A 24 8.77 25.19 -1.61
N GLY A 25 8.19 25.57 -2.74
CA GLY A 25 8.80 25.34 -4.06
C GLY A 25 8.76 23.89 -4.54
N LYS A 26 8.05 22.98 -3.83
CA LYS A 26 7.86 21.58 -4.22
C LYS A 26 6.44 21.34 -4.71
N ASN A 27 6.32 20.60 -5.81
CA ASN A 27 5.03 20.18 -6.35
C ASN A 27 4.35 19.19 -5.41
N VAL A 28 3.50 19.69 -4.52
CA VAL A 28 2.70 18.86 -3.58
C VAL A 28 1.75 17.95 -4.36
N LEU A 29 1.26 18.40 -5.53
CA LEU A 29 0.38 17.60 -6.38
C LEU A 29 1.04 16.29 -6.81
N LEU A 30 2.31 16.30 -7.21
CA LEU A 30 3.03 15.09 -7.60
C LEU A 30 3.13 14.11 -6.43
N THR A 31 3.50 14.61 -5.25
CA THR A 31 3.59 13.80 -4.03
C THR A 31 2.23 13.23 -3.66
N PHE A 32 1.16 14.04 -3.73
CA PHE A 32 -0.21 13.60 -3.47
C PHE A 32 -0.65 12.50 -4.46
N CYS A 33 -0.39 12.66 -5.76
CA CYS A 33 -0.72 11.64 -6.76
C CYS A 33 0.06 10.35 -6.53
N LEU A 34 1.34 10.43 -6.16
CA LEU A 34 2.15 9.24 -5.86
C LEU A 34 1.63 8.50 -4.63
N VAL A 35 1.34 9.22 -3.55
CA VAL A 35 0.78 8.60 -2.34
C VAL A 35 -0.61 8.01 -2.60
N SER A 36 -1.47 8.74 -3.32
CA SER A 36 -2.80 8.23 -3.70
C SER A 36 -2.70 6.97 -4.57
N SER A 37 -1.71 6.89 -5.47
CA SER A 37 -1.49 5.70 -6.28
C SER A 37 -1.02 4.50 -5.45
N LEU A 38 -0.21 4.72 -4.41
CA LEU A 38 0.17 3.67 -3.46
C LEU A 38 -1.03 3.12 -2.69
N PHE A 39 -1.92 4.00 -2.22
CA PHE A 39 -3.16 3.58 -1.56
C PHE A 39 -4.12 2.86 -2.50
N LEU A 40 -4.18 3.28 -3.78
CA LEU A 40 -4.96 2.58 -4.79
C LEU A 40 -4.43 1.15 -5.01
N ILE A 41 -3.11 1.00 -5.17
CA ILE A 41 -2.46 -0.32 -5.31
C ILE A 41 -2.71 -1.16 -4.05
N TRP A 42 -2.56 -0.58 -2.88
CA TRP A 42 -2.84 -1.24 -1.61
C TRP A 42 -4.29 -1.74 -1.53
N GLY A 43 -5.27 -0.91 -1.89
CA GLY A 43 -6.68 -1.28 -1.91
C GLY A 43 -6.99 -2.38 -2.92
N LEU A 44 -6.41 -2.32 -4.13
CA LEU A 44 -6.55 -3.35 -5.14
C LEU A 44 -5.98 -4.69 -4.68
N LEU A 45 -4.78 -4.69 -4.08
CA LEU A 45 -4.15 -5.91 -3.60
C LEU A 45 -4.93 -6.55 -2.44
N ASN A 46 -5.46 -5.74 -1.51
CA ASN A 46 -6.35 -6.25 -0.45
C ASN A 46 -7.62 -6.86 -1.04
N GLY A 47 -8.28 -6.18 -1.99
CA GLY A 47 -9.46 -6.70 -2.65
C GLY A 47 -9.19 -8.01 -3.42
N MET A 48 -8.01 -8.14 -4.04
CA MET A 48 -7.62 -9.38 -4.71
C MET A 48 -7.44 -10.56 -3.74
N ILE A 49 -6.96 -10.32 -2.51
CA ILE A 49 -6.80 -11.38 -1.51
C ILE A 49 -8.16 -12.00 -1.19
N ASP A 50 -9.19 -11.17 -0.99
CA ASP A 50 -10.54 -11.65 -0.70
C ASP A 50 -11.13 -12.50 -1.85
N VAL A 51 -10.89 -12.06 -3.10
CA VAL A 51 -11.33 -12.80 -4.30
C VAL A 51 -10.57 -14.12 -4.43
N MET A 52 -9.26 -14.10 -4.19
CA MET A 52 -8.42 -15.31 -4.21
C MET A 52 -8.80 -16.29 -3.11
N ASP A 53 -9.07 -15.80 -1.89
CA ASP A 53 -9.53 -16.66 -0.78
C ASP A 53 -10.81 -17.41 -1.18
N LYS A 54 -11.75 -16.71 -1.79
CA LYS A 54 -12.99 -17.32 -2.29
C LYS A 54 -12.75 -18.37 -3.38
N HIS A 55 -11.83 -18.08 -4.30
CA HIS A 55 -11.46 -19.01 -5.37
C HIS A 55 -10.80 -20.29 -4.79
N PHE A 56 -9.84 -20.13 -3.91
CA PHE A 56 -9.17 -21.26 -3.26
C PHE A 56 -10.09 -22.05 -2.32
N GLN A 57 -11.04 -21.38 -1.68
CA GLN A 57 -12.06 -22.05 -0.88
C GLN A 57 -12.87 -23.04 -1.73
N ASN A 58 -13.20 -22.65 -2.97
CA ASN A 58 -13.95 -23.50 -3.88
C ASN A 58 -13.08 -24.62 -4.49
N GLU A 59 -11.85 -24.30 -4.91
CA GLU A 59 -10.95 -25.27 -5.55
C GLU A 59 -10.43 -26.35 -4.57
N LEU A 60 -10.11 -25.96 -3.34
CA LEU A 60 -9.58 -26.86 -2.32
C LEU A 60 -10.67 -27.45 -1.42
N ASN A 61 -11.96 -27.15 -1.69
CA ASN A 61 -13.09 -27.55 -0.85
C ASN A 61 -12.84 -27.25 0.65
N LEU A 62 -12.31 -26.07 0.94
CA LEU A 62 -11.98 -25.69 2.31
C LEU A 62 -13.22 -25.57 3.17
N THR A 63 -13.14 -26.09 4.37
CA THR A 63 -14.16 -25.87 5.39
C THR A 63 -14.14 -24.42 5.86
N LEU A 64 -15.25 -23.94 6.43
CA LEU A 64 -15.34 -22.61 7.03
C LEU A 64 -14.22 -22.35 8.06
N GLY A 65 -13.80 -23.37 8.81
CA GLY A 65 -12.69 -23.26 9.75
C GLY A 65 -11.34 -23.04 9.08
N GLN A 66 -11.09 -23.68 7.94
CA GLN A 66 -9.86 -23.49 7.18
C GLN A 66 -9.81 -22.10 6.52
N SER A 67 -10.94 -21.59 6.04
CA SER A 67 -11.04 -20.22 5.53
C SER A 67 -10.76 -19.19 6.62
N ALA A 68 -11.20 -19.43 7.86
CA ALA A 68 -10.87 -18.58 8.99
C ALA A 68 -9.35 -18.54 9.28
N TRP A 69 -8.63 -19.65 9.05
CA TRP A 69 -7.17 -19.67 9.17
C TRP A 69 -6.46 -18.82 8.11
N VAL A 70 -7.00 -18.70 6.91
CA VAL A 70 -6.47 -17.81 5.87
C VAL A 70 -6.56 -16.36 6.34
N GLN A 71 -7.70 -15.94 6.83
CA GLN A 71 -7.88 -14.59 7.39
C GLN A 71 -6.97 -14.35 8.60
N PHE A 72 -6.86 -15.34 9.48
CA PHE A 72 -5.96 -15.26 10.63
C PHE A 72 -4.49 -15.12 10.21
N ALA A 73 -4.02 -15.91 9.23
CA ALA A 73 -2.67 -15.81 8.69
C ALA A 73 -2.39 -14.44 8.06
N HIS A 74 -3.37 -13.86 7.35
CA HIS A 74 -3.27 -12.52 6.81
C HIS A 74 -3.06 -11.48 7.93
N TRP A 75 -3.92 -11.46 8.93
CA TRP A 75 -3.84 -10.50 10.01
C TRP A 75 -2.60 -10.67 10.90
N ILE A 76 -2.19 -11.92 11.16
CA ILE A 76 -0.97 -12.18 11.95
C ILE A 76 0.29 -11.79 11.19
N GLY A 77 0.34 -12.05 9.88
CA GLY A 77 1.43 -11.60 9.00
C GLY A 77 1.53 -10.08 8.99
N TYR A 78 0.39 -9.41 8.88
CA TYR A 78 0.29 -7.96 8.94
C TYR A 78 0.79 -7.38 10.27
N PHE A 79 0.31 -7.94 11.39
CA PHE A 79 0.69 -7.52 12.73
C PHE A 79 2.19 -7.73 13.00
N LEU A 80 2.71 -8.93 12.71
CA LEU A 80 4.11 -9.26 12.95
C LEU A 80 5.07 -8.37 12.15
N MET A 81 4.68 -7.98 10.93
CA MET A 81 5.53 -7.16 10.05
C MET A 81 5.38 -5.66 10.27
N SER A 82 4.31 -5.19 10.92
CA SER A 82 4.13 -3.77 11.19
C SER A 82 5.24 -3.18 12.06
N LEU A 83 5.71 -3.92 13.07
CA LEU A 83 6.81 -3.51 13.96
C LEU A 83 8.16 -3.42 13.22
N PRO A 84 8.66 -4.50 12.55
CA PRO A 84 9.92 -4.41 11.80
C PRO A 84 9.81 -3.44 10.61
N ALA A 85 8.63 -3.25 10.00
CA ALA A 85 8.42 -2.27 8.95
C ALA A 85 8.67 -0.84 9.43
N GLY A 86 8.11 -0.47 10.59
CA GLY A 86 8.37 0.83 11.20
C GLY A 86 9.85 1.04 11.51
N TRP A 87 10.51 0.05 12.09
CA TRP A 87 11.94 0.12 12.39
C TRP A 87 12.81 0.20 11.12
N LEU A 88 12.49 -0.57 10.09
CA LEU A 88 13.24 -0.57 8.84
C LEU A 88 13.03 0.74 8.05
N ALA A 89 11.82 1.30 8.09
CA ALA A 89 11.51 2.59 7.50
C ALA A 89 12.36 3.72 8.09
N THR A 90 12.65 3.68 9.40
CA THR A 90 13.54 4.66 10.03
C THR A 90 15.00 4.50 9.62
N ARG A 91 15.43 3.29 9.27
CA ARG A 91 16.82 3.00 8.85
C ARG A 91 17.09 3.21 7.37
N LEU A 92 16.22 2.69 6.52
CA LEU A 92 16.35 2.75 5.04
C LEU A 92 15.76 4.02 4.44
N GLY A 93 15.06 4.80 5.25
CA GLY A 93 14.26 5.91 4.77
C GLY A 93 13.03 5.44 3.97
N TYR A 94 12.15 6.38 3.67
CA TYR A 94 10.86 6.10 3.02
C TYR A 94 10.98 5.39 1.67
N ARG A 95 11.93 5.79 0.82
CA ARG A 95 12.16 5.17 -0.50
C ARG A 95 12.56 3.70 -0.37
N GLY A 96 13.44 3.39 0.57
CA GLY A 96 13.88 2.02 0.84
C GLY A 96 12.74 1.16 1.37
N GLY A 97 11.93 1.69 2.29
CA GLY A 97 10.75 1.00 2.82
C GLY A 97 9.72 0.65 1.75
N ILE A 98 9.40 1.58 0.85
CA ILE A 98 8.48 1.33 -0.28
C ILE A 98 9.03 0.23 -1.19
N LEU A 99 10.32 0.28 -1.54
CA LEU A 99 10.95 -0.75 -2.38
C LEU A 99 10.90 -2.14 -1.72
N VAL A 100 11.20 -2.22 -0.43
CA VAL A 100 11.12 -3.50 0.31
C VAL A 100 9.69 -4.02 0.34
N GLY A 101 8.71 -3.16 0.63
CA GLY A 101 7.29 -3.54 0.62
C GLY A 101 6.83 -4.07 -0.74
N LEU A 102 7.18 -3.38 -1.83
CA LEU A 102 6.85 -3.80 -3.19
C LEU A 102 7.54 -5.13 -3.57
N LEU A 103 8.81 -5.31 -3.20
CA LEU A 103 9.54 -6.57 -3.44
C LEU A 103 8.92 -7.73 -2.68
N MET A 104 8.48 -7.52 -1.43
CA MET A 104 7.80 -8.55 -0.65
C MET A 104 6.44 -8.91 -1.25
N VAL A 105 5.65 -7.93 -1.69
CA VAL A 105 4.37 -8.19 -2.38
C VAL A 105 4.62 -8.95 -3.68
N ALA A 106 5.62 -8.54 -4.47
CA ALA A 106 5.99 -9.22 -5.70
C ALA A 106 6.43 -10.67 -5.43
N ALA A 107 7.29 -10.90 -4.43
CA ALA A 107 7.75 -12.23 -4.04
C ALA A 107 6.57 -13.13 -3.59
N GLY A 108 5.65 -12.59 -2.78
CA GLY A 108 4.43 -13.29 -2.39
C GLY A 108 3.53 -13.61 -3.58
N GLY A 109 3.36 -12.67 -4.51
CA GLY A 109 2.63 -12.87 -5.74
C GLY A 109 3.24 -13.97 -6.63
N PHE A 110 4.57 -13.95 -6.81
CA PHE A 110 5.28 -15.01 -7.54
C PHE A 110 5.21 -16.37 -6.84
N TRP A 111 5.14 -16.40 -5.51
CA TRP A 111 4.97 -17.63 -4.76
C TRP A 111 3.65 -18.33 -5.04
N PHE A 112 2.60 -17.62 -5.41
CA PHE A 112 1.34 -18.25 -5.77
C PHE A 112 1.43 -19.12 -7.02
N ILE A 113 2.37 -18.85 -7.95
CA ILE A 113 2.57 -19.67 -9.15
C ILE A 113 2.93 -21.12 -8.78
N PRO A 114 3.97 -21.40 -7.98
CA PRO A 114 4.22 -22.78 -7.54
C PRO A 114 3.16 -23.28 -6.54
N ALA A 115 2.60 -22.42 -5.70
CA ALA A 115 1.59 -22.82 -4.72
C ALA A 115 0.33 -23.40 -5.38
N THR A 116 -0.11 -22.85 -6.52
CA THR A 116 -1.23 -23.40 -7.32
C THR A 116 -0.91 -24.75 -7.95
N ARG A 117 0.37 -25.08 -8.19
CA ARG A 117 0.78 -26.39 -8.71
C ARG A 117 0.90 -27.46 -7.62
N ILE A 118 1.32 -27.05 -6.43
CA ILE A 118 1.46 -27.93 -5.27
C ILE A 118 0.09 -28.30 -4.70
N VAL A 119 -0.92 -27.40 -4.85
CA VAL A 119 -2.31 -27.58 -4.37
C VAL A 119 -2.36 -27.89 -2.86
N GLU A 120 -1.41 -27.35 -2.11
CA GLU A 120 -1.30 -27.55 -0.66
C GLU A 120 -1.79 -26.30 0.09
N PHE A 121 -2.67 -26.50 1.04
CA PHE A 121 -3.22 -25.41 1.88
C PHE A 121 -2.13 -24.56 2.57
N TRP A 122 -1.07 -25.21 3.05
CA TRP A 122 0.04 -24.53 3.73
C TRP A 122 0.86 -23.62 2.80
N ALA A 123 1.05 -24.03 1.54
CA ALA A 123 1.76 -23.22 0.56
C ALA A 123 0.97 -21.93 0.23
N PHE A 124 -0.35 -22.04 0.16
CA PHE A 124 -1.24 -20.91 -0.01
C PHE A 124 -1.19 -19.96 1.19
N LEU A 125 -1.31 -20.49 2.41
CA LEU A 125 -1.26 -19.73 3.65
C LEU A 125 0.02 -18.89 3.76
N LEU A 126 1.16 -19.49 3.39
CA LEU A 126 2.46 -18.83 3.39
C LEU A 126 2.50 -17.68 2.38
N GLY A 127 1.96 -17.86 1.19
CA GLY A 127 1.83 -16.81 0.17
C GLY A 127 1.03 -15.61 0.68
N VAL A 128 -0.14 -15.87 1.28
CA VAL A 128 -0.99 -14.83 1.89
C VAL A 128 -0.24 -14.08 2.98
N CYS A 129 0.49 -14.79 3.84
CA CYS A 129 1.27 -14.17 4.92
C CYS A 129 2.38 -13.25 4.38
N VAL A 130 3.09 -13.65 3.33
CA VAL A 130 4.16 -12.84 2.70
C VAL A 130 3.59 -11.59 2.02
N VAL A 131 2.47 -11.73 1.31
CA VAL A 131 1.78 -10.58 0.70
C VAL A 131 1.28 -9.62 1.77
N ALA A 132 0.64 -10.14 2.82
CA ALA A 132 0.17 -9.33 3.95
C ALA A 132 1.31 -8.55 4.62
N ALA A 133 2.47 -9.21 4.80
CA ALA A 133 3.67 -8.58 5.32
C ALA A 133 4.16 -7.42 4.42
N GLY A 134 4.16 -7.60 3.11
CA GLY A 134 4.52 -6.55 2.14
C GLY A 134 3.53 -5.38 2.15
N LEU A 135 2.24 -5.65 2.28
CA LEU A 135 1.20 -4.62 2.41
C LEU A 135 1.36 -3.82 3.69
N ALA A 136 1.67 -4.47 4.82
CA ALA A 136 1.97 -3.81 6.08
C ALA A 136 3.15 -2.84 5.96
N PHE A 137 4.18 -3.23 5.21
CA PHE A 137 5.31 -2.35 4.89
C PHE A 137 4.89 -1.11 4.11
N LEU A 138 4.11 -1.29 3.04
CA LEU A 138 3.65 -0.18 2.19
C LEU A 138 2.80 0.81 2.99
N GLU A 139 1.88 0.32 3.82
CA GLU A 139 1.01 1.17 4.63
C GLU A 139 1.81 1.92 5.71
N THR A 140 2.69 1.22 6.45
CA THR A 140 3.49 1.84 7.50
C THR A 140 4.39 2.95 6.96
N VAL A 141 4.91 2.79 5.74
CA VAL A 141 5.79 3.77 5.11
C VAL A 141 5.00 4.89 4.42
N ALA A 142 3.82 4.60 3.87
CA ALA A 142 2.99 5.60 3.20
C ALA A 142 2.30 6.56 4.17
N ASN A 143 1.95 6.10 5.36
CA ASN A 143 1.18 6.86 6.36
C ASN A 143 1.82 8.21 6.77
N PRO A 144 3.13 8.32 7.04
CA PRO A 144 3.77 9.59 7.40
C PRO A 144 3.81 10.64 6.28
N TYR A 145 3.51 10.27 5.03
CA TYR A 145 3.43 11.22 3.91
C TYR A 145 2.09 11.95 3.83
N THR A 146 1.09 11.50 4.59
CA THR A 146 -0.26 12.10 4.59
C THR A 146 -0.49 13.07 5.76
N THR A 147 0.46 13.16 6.68
CA THR A 147 0.47 14.12 7.79
C THR A 147 1.48 15.22 7.56
#